data_6ec735c58efabf362fc5f978869ade88
#
_entry.id   6ec735c58efabf362fc5f978869ade88
#
_cell.length_a   1.000
_cell.length_b   1.000
_cell.length_c   1.000
_cell.angle_alpha   90.00
_cell.angle_beta   90.00
_cell.angle_gamma   90.00
#
_symmetry.space_group_name_H-M   'P 1'
#
loop_
_entity.id
_entity.type
_entity.pdbx_description
1 polymer ?
#
loop_
_entity_poly.entity_id
_entity_poly.type
_entity_poly.pdbx_seq_one_letter_code
_entity_poly.pdbx_strand_id
1 'polypeptide(L)'
;MKKVALFMDGWKRYFTYAWPLGFMQKIKEARADVNLYIFNSNGNWNRDDGYSYGEYNIYNLPELTDFDGIIISVNNIKYPEVTAELLDRIRKSGVPAISLETAFDGLHFVGIDNYDAMYDMTRHMIEEHGAKKVWYLAGPKDNYEAQERCRAFRDCMDEYGLTVDDEDVLFGDFGFNDGVTGLEELLRAHGHTCIKHEKDGPDYGGPAEVYGEITSGSFADSAPDAEVSNNAEIDDRRLEEREIVRKILPDAIICANDNLAVGVCNRAEALGLSVPNDFKVTGFDNFDKAAYYTPRITTVSRIREKIGAAAAEIMLNIWAGNNPDTSSYIDYNCIFTESCGCGADAMLNGRQYLKNYIMGVVEREEIDESTLDFTHLLSKCKDYSELYPCVQSSYSQAECKKCVMVVDRSLVEMGGAGPTLSAAYDEDVFAVKGYPQRMQIVYRQGIADDGDDTYHSMFPLLDDEVGGNIFLFAPFHFGEKAAGFCCVENGYYLMDKQLWSTVMSEVNV
;
A
#
# COMPACT_ATOMS: atom_id res chain seq x y z
N MET A 1 31.08 0.86 -8.42
CA MET A 1 29.67 0.51 -8.11
C MET A 1 29.03 1.63 -7.29
N LYS A 2 27.85 2.05 -7.64
CA LYS A 2 27.07 3.07 -6.92
C LYS A 2 26.04 2.40 -6.00
N LYS A 3 25.77 3.03 -4.86
CA LYS A 3 24.83 2.55 -3.85
C LYS A 3 23.68 3.54 -3.71
N VAL A 4 22.44 3.07 -3.84
CA VAL A 4 21.24 3.90 -3.68
C VAL A 4 20.40 3.36 -2.54
N ALA A 5 20.08 4.20 -1.56
CA ALA A 5 19.12 3.88 -0.50
C ALA A 5 17.69 4.26 -0.95
N LEU A 6 16.72 3.38 -0.72
CA LEU A 6 15.30 3.65 -0.89
C LEU A 6 14.58 3.45 0.45
N PHE A 7 13.97 4.51 0.97
CA PHE A 7 13.13 4.48 2.16
C PHE A 7 11.67 4.47 1.76
N MET A 8 10.91 3.50 2.26
CA MET A 8 9.50 3.35 1.91
C MET A 8 8.72 2.65 3.03
N ASP A 9 7.39 2.87 3.04
CA ASP A 9 6.47 2.19 3.94
C ASP A 9 5.40 1.42 3.14
N GLY A 10 5.25 0.15 3.48
CA GLY A 10 4.19 -0.71 2.97
C GLY A 10 4.58 -1.68 1.86
N TRP A 11 4.02 -2.90 1.98
CA TRP A 11 4.29 -4.02 1.11
C TRP A 11 3.06 -4.56 0.40
N LYS A 12 1.89 -4.06 0.76
CA LYS A 12 0.65 -4.74 0.43
C LYS A 12 0.21 -4.63 -1.01
N ARG A 13 1.00 -4.00 -1.91
CA ARG A 13 0.46 -3.76 -3.25
C ARG A 13 1.55 -3.70 -4.31
N TYR A 14 1.21 -4.23 -5.48
CA TYR A 14 1.97 -4.15 -6.71
C TYR A 14 2.67 -2.80 -6.93
N PHE A 15 2.03 -1.70 -6.61
CA PHE A 15 2.61 -0.39 -6.84
C PHE A 15 3.77 -0.02 -5.92
N THR A 16 3.97 -0.69 -4.79
CA THR A 16 5.08 -0.38 -3.89
C THR A 16 6.41 -0.85 -4.48
N TYR A 17 6.45 -1.98 -5.17
CA TYR A 17 7.67 -2.46 -5.81
C TYR A 17 7.79 -2.08 -7.29
N ALA A 18 6.77 -1.48 -7.90
CA ALA A 18 6.86 -0.95 -9.25
C ALA A 18 7.96 0.12 -9.39
N TRP A 19 8.17 0.95 -8.38
CA TRP A 19 9.26 1.92 -8.37
C TRP A 19 10.64 1.27 -8.38
N PRO A 20 11.00 0.33 -7.46
CA PRO A 20 12.26 -0.41 -7.51
C PRO A 20 12.48 -1.11 -8.85
N LEU A 21 11.45 -1.76 -9.41
CA LEU A 21 11.54 -2.43 -10.69
C LEU A 21 11.85 -1.46 -11.84
N GLY A 22 11.10 -0.35 -11.93
CA GLY A 22 11.31 0.68 -12.94
C GLY A 22 12.70 1.32 -12.81
N PHE A 23 13.15 1.60 -11.58
CA PHE A 23 14.49 2.11 -11.31
C PHE A 23 15.57 1.14 -11.81
N MET A 24 15.53 -0.11 -11.39
CA MET A 24 16.54 -1.10 -11.75
C MET A 24 16.51 -1.47 -13.23
N GLN A 25 15.35 -1.46 -13.88
CA GLN A 25 15.25 -1.63 -15.32
C GLN A 25 15.97 -0.52 -16.06
N LYS A 26 15.78 0.75 -15.69
CA LYS A 26 16.46 1.90 -16.29
C LYS A 26 17.97 1.85 -16.05
N ILE A 27 18.41 1.47 -14.84
CA ILE A 27 19.82 1.25 -14.51
C ILE A 27 20.45 0.19 -15.42
N LYS A 28 19.75 -0.93 -15.63
CA LYS A 28 20.19 -2.00 -16.54
C LYS A 28 20.26 -1.54 -17.99
N GLU A 29 19.28 -0.79 -18.47
CA GLU A 29 19.29 -0.21 -19.82
C GLU A 29 20.47 0.75 -20.02
N ALA A 30 20.79 1.55 -19.02
CA ALA A 30 21.93 2.45 -19.00
C ALA A 30 23.28 1.72 -18.80
N ARG A 31 23.27 0.42 -18.53
CA ARG A 31 24.45 -0.39 -18.17
C ARG A 31 25.25 0.23 -17.03
N ALA A 32 24.57 0.85 -16.08
CA ALA A 32 25.19 1.45 -14.92
C ALA A 32 25.38 0.38 -13.82
N ASP A 33 26.49 0.50 -13.09
CA ASP A 33 26.86 -0.41 -12.01
C ASP A 33 26.31 0.15 -10.68
N VAL A 34 25.07 -0.22 -10.33
CA VAL A 34 24.30 0.31 -9.19
C VAL A 34 23.60 -0.82 -8.44
N ASN A 35 23.65 -0.77 -7.12
CA ASN A 35 22.82 -1.57 -6.22
C ASN A 35 21.78 -0.71 -5.51
N LEU A 36 20.59 -1.27 -5.28
CA LEU A 36 19.49 -0.63 -4.56
C LEU A 36 19.30 -1.29 -3.20
N TYR A 37 19.27 -0.48 -2.14
CA TYR A 37 19.12 -0.89 -0.75
C TYR A 37 17.80 -0.36 -0.23
N ILE A 38 16.82 -1.24 -0.01
CA ILE A 38 15.44 -0.87 0.34
C ILE A 38 15.24 -1.04 1.85
N PHE A 39 15.06 0.06 2.54
CA PHE A 39 14.69 0.14 3.96
C PHE A 39 13.18 0.28 4.02
N ASN A 40 12.50 -0.85 4.24
CA ASN A 40 11.05 -0.89 4.24
C ASN A 40 10.49 -1.11 5.63
N SER A 41 9.44 -0.35 5.96
CA SER A 41 8.63 -0.54 7.16
C SER A 41 7.21 -1.00 6.82
N ASN A 42 6.50 -1.49 7.83
CA ASN A 42 5.06 -1.75 7.80
C ASN A 42 4.31 -0.94 8.86
N GLY A 43 4.87 0.19 9.29
CA GLY A 43 4.35 0.99 10.40
C GLY A 43 2.94 1.51 10.20
N ASN A 44 2.56 1.84 8.97
CA ASN A 44 1.22 2.35 8.67
C ASN A 44 0.10 1.28 8.75
N TRP A 45 0.46 0.00 8.77
CA TRP A 45 -0.52 -1.08 8.65
C TRP A 45 -0.91 -1.72 9.98
N ASN A 46 -0.34 -1.23 11.09
CA ASN A 46 -0.66 -1.68 12.43
C ASN A 46 -1.44 -0.60 13.19
N ARG A 47 -2.33 -1.05 14.10
CA ARG A 47 -3.08 -0.17 15.00
C ARG A 47 -2.32 0.15 16.27
N ASP A 48 -1.33 -0.68 16.64
CA ASP A 48 -0.46 -0.47 17.78
C ASP A 48 0.63 0.54 17.42
N ASP A 49 0.66 1.66 18.12
CA ASP A 49 1.62 2.73 17.88
C ASP A 49 3.04 2.31 18.25
N GLY A 50 3.23 1.53 19.32
CA GLY A 50 4.54 1.00 19.71
C GLY A 50 5.11 0.10 18.61
N TYR A 51 4.29 -0.80 18.06
CA TYR A 51 4.68 -1.63 16.91
C TYR A 51 5.04 -0.76 15.70
N SER A 52 4.22 0.24 15.39
CA SER A 52 4.46 1.13 14.25
C SER A 52 5.79 1.88 14.36
N TYR A 53 6.13 2.40 15.56
CA TYR A 53 7.44 3.04 15.81
C TYR A 53 8.60 2.04 15.72
N GLY A 54 8.41 0.81 16.17
CA GLY A 54 9.38 -0.28 16.02
C GLY A 54 9.74 -0.52 14.56
N GLU A 55 8.74 -0.61 13.69
CA GLU A 55 8.91 -0.74 12.24
C GLU A 55 9.70 0.44 11.64
N TYR A 56 9.38 1.68 12.02
CA TYR A 56 10.06 2.86 11.50
C TYR A 56 11.51 3.00 11.93
N ASN A 57 11.98 2.27 12.95
CA ASN A 57 13.39 2.24 13.31
C ASN A 57 14.30 1.79 12.16
N ILE A 58 13.79 1.04 11.18
CA ILE A 58 14.58 0.62 10.01
C ILE A 58 15.21 1.81 9.26
N TYR A 59 14.56 2.97 9.30
CA TYR A 59 15.06 4.18 8.65
C TYR A 59 16.31 4.75 9.37
N ASN A 60 16.54 4.37 10.62
CA ASN A 60 17.70 4.78 11.41
C ASN A 60 18.90 3.82 11.27
N LEU A 61 18.71 2.69 10.58
CA LEU A 61 19.77 1.69 10.41
C LEU A 61 20.95 2.20 9.56
N PRO A 62 20.73 2.81 8.35
CA PRO A 62 21.84 3.15 7.49
C PRO A 62 22.54 4.46 7.89
N GLU A 63 23.87 4.48 7.72
CA GLU A 63 24.64 5.72 7.63
C GLU A 63 24.45 6.29 6.21
N LEU A 64 23.79 7.44 6.10
CA LEU A 64 23.36 7.97 4.79
C LEU A 64 24.55 8.39 3.90
N THR A 65 25.67 8.75 4.51
CA THR A 65 26.91 9.14 3.79
C THR A 65 27.62 7.97 3.09
N ASP A 66 27.20 6.71 3.38
CA ASP A 66 27.69 5.52 2.70
C ASP A 66 27.05 5.31 1.31
N PHE A 67 26.04 6.11 0.97
CA PHE A 67 25.29 6.01 -0.28
C PHE A 67 25.65 7.12 -1.27
N ASP A 68 25.53 6.81 -2.56
CA ASP A 68 25.72 7.75 -3.66
C ASP A 68 24.41 8.46 -4.07
N GLY A 69 23.28 8.00 -3.58
CA GLY A 69 21.97 8.57 -3.83
C GLY A 69 20.93 8.04 -2.86
N ILE A 70 19.89 8.83 -2.63
CA ILE A 70 18.78 8.49 -1.74
C ILE A 70 17.47 8.69 -2.50
N ILE A 71 16.55 7.75 -2.34
CA ILE A 71 15.16 7.85 -2.82
C ILE A 71 14.23 7.67 -1.63
N ILE A 72 13.19 8.48 -1.54
CA ILE A 72 12.17 8.34 -0.49
C ILE A 72 10.77 8.26 -1.09
N SER A 73 9.93 7.44 -0.48
CA SER A 73 8.48 7.37 -0.70
C SER A 73 7.80 7.37 0.65
N VAL A 74 7.35 8.54 1.10
CA VAL A 74 6.90 8.78 2.48
C VAL A 74 5.40 8.98 2.62
N ASN A 75 4.63 8.87 1.53
CA ASN A 75 3.18 9.11 1.51
C ASN A 75 2.39 8.22 2.47
N ASN A 76 2.95 7.06 2.83
CA ASN A 76 2.30 6.09 3.70
C ASN A 76 2.84 6.11 5.14
N ILE A 77 3.83 6.95 5.46
CA ILE A 77 4.34 7.04 6.83
C ILE A 77 3.28 7.70 7.72
N LYS A 78 2.83 6.97 8.73
CA LYS A 78 1.75 7.37 9.64
C LYS A 78 2.07 8.61 10.49
N TYR A 79 3.34 8.79 10.86
CA TYR A 79 3.77 9.84 11.79
C TYR A 79 4.59 10.92 11.08
N PRO A 80 4.11 12.18 11.04
CA PRO A 80 4.82 13.29 10.40
C PRO A 80 6.23 13.54 10.97
N GLU A 81 6.43 13.28 12.27
CA GLU A 81 7.74 13.44 12.93
C GLU A 81 8.78 12.43 12.41
N VAL A 82 8.38 11.20 12.06
CA VAL A 82 9.27 10.21 11.43
C VAL A 82 9.75 10.72 10.08
N THR A 83 8.83 11.23 9.26
CA THR A 83 9.16 11.84 7.97
C THR A 83 10.08 13.06 8.14
N ALA A 84 9.77 13.95 9.09
CA ALA A 84 10.55 15.15 9.34
C ALA A 84 12.00 14.82 9.77
N GLU A 85 12.17 13.81 10.62
CA GLU A 85 13.49 13.36 11.07
C GLU A 85 14.30 12.73 9.93
N LEU A 86 13.68 11.87 9.12
CA LEU A 86 14.32 11.27 7.94
C LEU A 86 14.79 12.37 6.97
N LEU A 87 13.94 13.36 6.67
CA LEU A 87 14.27 14.49 5.81
C LEU A 87 15.42 15.34 6.37
N ASP A 88 15.45 15.59 7.68
CA ASP A 88 16.54 16.34 8.34
C ASP A 88 17.87 15.59 8.20
N ARG A 89 17.89 14.27 8.42
CA ARG A 89 19.08 13.43 8.22
C ARG A 89 19.54 13.44 6.77
N ILE A 90 18.62 13.33 5.81
CA ILE A 90 18.93 13.38 4.37
C ILE A 90 19.58 14.72 4.01
N ARG A 91 19.00 15.84 4.43
CA ARG A 91 19.55 17.17 4.17
C ARG A 91 20.95 17.34 4.78
N LYS A 92 21.17 16.83 5.99
CA LYS A 92 22.47 16.88 6.67
C LYS A 92 23.54 16.00 6.01
N SER A 93 23.15 14.90 5.38
CA SER A 93 24.08 13.99 4.70
C SER A 93 24.74 14.62 3.48
N GLY A 94 24.06 15.56 2.81
CA GLY A 94 24.53 16.16 1.55
C GLY A 94 24.48 15.19 0.36
N VAL A 95 23.94 13.99 0.52
CA VAL A 95 23.76 13.00 -0.54
C VAL A 95 22.60 13.43 -1.45
N PRO A 96 22.74 13.34 -2.79
CA PRO A 96 21.64 13.64 -3.70
C PRO A 96 20.39 12.82 -3.37
N ALA A 97 19.25 13.49 -3.26
CA ALA A 97 18.01 12.83 -2.85
C ALA A 97 16.84 13.14 -3.79
N ILE A 98 16.01 12.12 -4.01
CA ILE A 98 14.80 12.17 -4.84
C ILE A 98 13.62 11.75 -3.98
N SER A 99 12.54 12.52 -4.03
CA SER A 99 11.25 12.17 -3.42
C SER A 99 10.27 11.71 -4.48
N LEU A 100 9.61 10.59 -4.23
CA LEU A 100 8.57 10.04 -5.09
C LEU A 100 7.19 10.47 -4.60
N GLU A 101 6.38 10.98 -5.51
CA GLU A 101 4.95 11.33 -5.33
C GLU A 101 4.63 12.40 -4.26
N THR A 102 5.61 12.87 -3.52
CA THR A 102 5.48 14.02 -2.60
C THR A 102 6.64 14.98 -2.79
N ALA A 103 6.37 16.26 -2.99
CA ALA A 103 7.41 17.27 -3.16
C ALA A 103 7.93 17.76 -1.79
N PHE A 104 9.26 17.86 -1.67
CA PHE A 104 9.93 18.46 -0.51
C PHE A 104 11.00 19.44 -0.94
N ASP A 105 11.10 20.55 -0.22
CA ASP A 105 12.12 21.56 -0.47
C ASP A 105 13.54 20.98 -0.38
N GLY A 106 14.32 21.20 -1.41
CA GLY A 106 15.72 20.77 -1.49
C GLY A 106 15.93 19.34 -1.99
N LEU A 107 14.87 18.60 -2.34
CA LEU A 107 14.93 17.29 -2.98
C LEU A 107 14.42 17.40 -4.43
N HIS A 108 14.93 16.53 -5.30
CA HIS A 108 14.29 16.34 -6.61
C HIS A 108 12.97 15.61 -6.42
N PHE A 109 11.96 16.02 -7.18
CA PHE A 109 10.62 15.41 -7.16
C PHE A 109 10.37 14.59 -8.42
N VAL A 110 9.77 13.42 -8.27
CA VAL A 110 9.22 12.62 -9.37
C VAL A 110 7.83 12.13 -9.00
N GLY A 111 6.84 12.43 -9.83
CA GLY A 111 5.47 11.98 -9.63
C GLY A 111 4.61 12.25 -10.85
N ILE A 112 3.30 12.12 -10.70
CA ILE A 112 2.33 12.61 -11.69
C ILE A 112 1.80 13.97 -11.25
N ASP A 113 1.27 14.72 -12.21
CA ASP A 113 0.48 15.89 -11.89
C ASP A 113 -0.91 15.48 -11.43
N ASN A 114 -1.06 15.32 -10.11
CA ASN A 114 -2.33 14.95 -9.48
C ASN A 114 -3.40 16.02 -9.67
N TYR A 115 -2.97 17.29 -9.74
CA TYR A 115 -3.87 18.42 -9.96
C TYR A 115 -4.44 18.38 -11.38
N ASP A 116 -3.58 18.39 -12.40
CA ASP A 116 -4.02 18.40 -13.80
C ASP A 116 -4.85 17.15 -14.12
N ALA A 117 -4.45 15.98 -13.61
CA ALA A 117 -5.18 14.74 -13.84
C ALA A 117 -6.60 14.75 -13.27
N MET A 118 -6.78 15.27 -12.04
CA MET A 118 -8.10 15.37 -11.42
C MET A 118 -8.93 16.51 -12.02
N TYR A 119 -8.27 17.62 -12.40
CA TYR A 119 -8.91 18.70 -13.13
C TYR A 119 -9.50 18.21 -14.45
N ASP A 120 -8.74 17.48 -15.25
CA ASP A 120 -9.19 16.87 -16.51
C ASP A 120 -10.35 15.89 -16.31
N MET A 121 -10.30 15.09 -15.25
CA MET A 121 -11.39 14.17 -14.89
C MET A 121 -12.66 14.94 -14.53
N THR A 122 -12.56 15.99 -13.72
CA THR A 122 -13.70 16.82 -13.31
C THR A 122 -14.28 17.58 -14.50
N ARG A 123 -13.42 18.16 -15.34
CA ARG A 123 -13.80 18.85 -16.57
C ARG A 123 -14.57 17.93 -17.52
N HIS A 124 -14.13 16.68 -17.70
CA HIS A 124 -14.85 15.71 -18.53
C HIS A 124 -16.27 15.46 -18.00
N MET A 125 -16.47 15.37 -16.68
CA MET A 125 -17.80 15.16 -16.12
C MET A 125 -18.70 16.37 -16.39
N ILE A 126 -18.16 17.59 -16.39
CA ILE A 126 -18.91 18.81 -16.67
C ILE A 126 -19.20 18.97 -18.16
N GLU A 127 -18.17 18.86 -19.01
CA GLU A 127 -18.30 19.17 -20.46
C GLU A 127 -19.00 18.06 -21.24
N GLU A 128 -18.65 16.80 -21.02
CA GLU A 128 -19.17 15.69 -21.81
C GLU A 128 -20.48 15.12 -21.23
N HIS A 129 -20.66 15.22 -19.91
CA HIS A 129 -21.83 14.64 -19.24
C HIS A 129 -22.78 15.68 -18.66
N GLY A 130 -22.44 16.98 -18.75
CA GLY A 130 -23.28 18.07 -18.27
C GLY A 130 -23.51 18.08 -16.77
N ALA A 131 -22.62 17.47 -15.98
CA ALA A 131 -22.74 17.39 -14.54
C ALA A 131 -22.67 18.80 -13.91
N LYS A 132 -23.62 19.14 -13.05
CA LYS A 132 -23.72 20.41 -12.36
C LYS A 132 -23.66 20.26 -10.84
N LYS A 133 -24.29 19.23 -10.31
CA LYS A 133 -24.23 18.86 -8.91
C LYS A 133 -23.28 17.67 -8.76
N VAL A 134 -22.11 17.92 -8.19
CA VAL A 134 -21.05 16.90 -8.10
C VAL A 134 -20.62 16.77 -6.65
N TRP A 135 -20.62 15.54 -6.15
CA TRP A 135 -20.04 15.23 -4.85
C TRP A 135 -18.61 14.71 -5.02
N TYR A 136 -17.78 14.95 -4.01
CA TYR A 136 -16.40 14.52 -4.01
C TYR A 136 -16.09 13.66 -2.78
N LEU A 137 -15.59 12.46 -3.01
CA LEU A 137 -15.11 11.58 -1.95
C LEU A 137 -13.58 11.61 -1.93
N ALA A 138 -13.03 12.39 -1.00
CA ALA A 138 -11.60 12.65 -0.87
C ALA A 138 -10.87 11.52 -0.12
N GLY A 139 -9.55 11.49 -0.27
CA GLY A 139 -8.65 10.72 0.60
C GLY A 139 -8.31 11.43 1.91
N PRO A 140 -7.29 10.96 2.66
CA PRO A 140 -6.88 11.54 3.93
C PRO A 140 -6.50 13.02 3.82
N LYS A 141 -6.88 13.82 4.81
CA LYS A 141 -6.67 15.27 4.81
C LYS A 141 -5.21 15.70 4.81
N ASP A 142 -4.34 14.88 5.37
CA ASP A 142 -2.90 15.09 5.49
C ASP A 142 -2.09 14.48 4.34
N ASN A 143 -2.74 13.78 3.41
CA ASN A 143 -2.09 13.18 2.25
C ASN A 143 -1.96 14.21 1.12
N TYR A 144 -0.73 14.45 0.65
CA TYR A 144 -0.42 15.42 -0.41
C TYR A 144 -1.21 15.19 -1.69
N GLU A 145 -1.26 13.94 -2.19
CA GLU A 145 -1.98 13.62 -3.42
C GLU A 145 -3.49 13.86 -3.29
N ALA A 146 -4.07 13.51 -2.11
CA ALA A 146 -5.48 13.76 -1.82
C ALA A 146 -5.81 15.25 -1.78
N GLN A 147 -4.90 16.07 -1.22
CA GLN A 147 -5.06 17.53 -1.18
C GLN A 147 -5.03 18.14 -2.59
N GLU A 148 -4.05 17.76 -3.43
CA GLU A 148 -3.94 18.26 -4.79
C GLU A 148 -5.15 17.87 -5.66
N ARG A 149 -5.62 16.62 -5.54
CA ARG A 149 -6.83 16.16 -6.24
C ARG A 149 -8.08 16.91 -5.77
N CYS A 150 -8.24 17.13 -4.45
CA CYS A 150 -9.38 17.87 -3.90
C CYS A 150 -9.36 19.34 -4.33
N ARG A 151 -8.17 19.97 -4.35
CA ARG A 151 -7.98 21.34 -4.83
C ARG A 151 -8.38 21.46 -6.31
N ALA A 152 -7.88 20.57 -7.16
CA ALA A 152 -8.20 20.54 -8.59
C ALA A 152 -9.70 20.38 -8.86
N PHE A 153 -10.36 19.50 -8.12
CA PHE A 153 -11.82 19.36 -8.19
C PHE A 153 -12.52 20.68 -7.88
N ARG A 154 -12.19 21.35 -6.76
CA ARG A 154 -12.82 22.61 -6.36
C ARG A 154 -12.54 23.74 -7.36
N ASP A 155 -11.29 23.87 -7.81
CA ASP A 155 -10.88 24.91 -8.77
C ASP A 155 -11.59 24.72 -10.13
N CYS A 156 -11.73 23.47 -10.59
CA CYS A 156 -12.46 23.17 -11.81
C CYS A 156 -13.95 23.52 -11.68
N MET A 157 -14.60 23.13 -10.59
CA MET A 157 -16.02 23.48 -10.34
C MET A 157 -16.23 24.99 -10.31
N ASP A 158 -15.34 25.74 -9.63
CA ASP A 158 -15.41 27.21 -9.55
C ASP A 158 -15.22 27.86 -10.91
N GLU A 159 -14.28 27.38 -11.75
CA GLU A 159 -14.06 27.91 -13.10
C GLU A 159 -15.31 27.78 -13.99
N TYR A 160 -16.08 26.68 -13.82
CA TYR A 160 -17.35 26.50 -14.53
C TYR A 160 -18.55 27.18 -13.82
N GLY A 161 -18.31 27.94 -12.75
CA GLY A 161 -19.35 28.65 -11.99
C GLY A 161 -20.30 27.73 -11.24
N LEU A 162 -19.85 26.53 -10.88
CA LEU A 162 -20.60 25.53 -10.14
C LEU A 162 -20.20 25.59 -8.65
N THR A 163 -21.20 25.64 -7.79
CA THR A 163 -20.97 25.69 -6.34
C THR A 163 -20.65 24.31 -5.79
N VAL A 164 -19.72 24.28 -4.84
CA VAL A 164 -19.37 23.09 -4.03
C VAL A 164 -19.47 23.48 -2.57
N ASP A 165 -20.50 23.00 -1.91
CA ASP A 165 -20.69 23.21 -0.47
C ASP A 165 -19.79 22.24 0.33
N ASP A 166 -19.56 22.53 1.61
CA ASP A 166 -18.73 21.64 2.45
C ASP A 166 -19.37 20.25 2.63
N GLU A 167 -20.68 20.16 2.50
CA GLU A 167 -21.44 18.90 2.56
C GLU A 167 -21.27 18.04 1.30
N ASP A 168 -20.81 18.63 0.19
CA ASP A 168 -20.52 17.93 -1.06
C ASP A 168 -19.17 17.22 -1.05
N VAL A 169 -18.29 17.48 -0.05
CA VAL A 169 -16.94 16.94 0.04
C VAL A 169 -16.76 16.17 1.34
N LEU A 170 -16.59 14.88 1.23
CA LEU A 170 -16.32 14.01 2.37
C LEU A 170 -14.87 13.51 2.32
N PHE A 171 -14.17 13.57 3.45
CA PHE A 171 -12.81 13.04 3.61
C PHE A 171 -12.86 11.68 4.30
N GLY A 172 -12.10 10.71 3.78
CA GLY A 172 -11.93 9.38 4.34
C GLY A 172 -10.51 8.88 4.09
N ASP A 173 -10.29 7.60 4.34
CA ASP A 173 -9.10 6.91 3.91
C ASP A 173 -9.31 6.36 2.48
N PHE A 174 -8.28 5.91 1.81
CA PHE A 174 -8.38 5.39 0.43
C PHE A 174 -8.96 3.96 0.34
N GLY A 175 -9.75 3.53 1.32
CA GLY A 175 -10.27 2.17 1.44
C GLY A 175 -11.57 1.92 0.68
N PHE A 176 -11.85 0.64 0.37
CA PHE A 176 -13.13 0.23 -0.19
C PHE A 176 -14.30 0.53 0.77
N ASN A 177 -14.11 0.25 2.06
CA ASN A 177 -15.15 0.50 3.06
C ASN A 177 -15.47 1.99 3.22
N ASP A 178 -14.47 2.87 3.02
CA ASP A 178 -14.69 4.32 3.04
C ASP A 178 -15.55 4.77 1.86
N GLY A 179 -15.47 4.08 0.72
CA GLY A 179 -16.38 4.28 -0.40
C GLY A 179 -17.82 3.87 -0.07
N VAL A 180 -17.99 2.73 0.61
CA VAL A 180 -19.29 2.22 1.05
C VAL A 180 -19.95 3.17 2.05
N THR A 181 -19.25 3.48 3.14
CA THR A 181 -19.75 4.39 4.19
C THR A 181 -19.86 5.82 3.72
N GLY A 182 -18.94 6.27 2.86
CA GLY A 182 -18.92 7.60 2.29
C GLY A 182 -20.16 7.95 1.46
N LEU A 183 -20.67 7.00 0.66
CA LEU A 183 -21.95 7.23 -0.03
C LEU A 183 -23.11 7.43 0.96
N GLU A 184 -23.15 6.64 2.02
CA GLU A 184 -24.20 6.78 3.05
C GLU A 184 -24.11 8.12 3.78
N GLU A 185 -22.89 8.57 4.10
CA GLU A 185 -22.66 9.83 4.78
C GLU A 185 -23.02 11.03 3.90
N LEU A 186 -22.65 11.01 2.62
CA LEU A 186 -23.06 12.03 1.64
C LEU A 186 -24.58 12.07 1.49
N LEU A 187 -25.25 10.92 1.41
CA LEU A 187 -26.71 10.86 1.36
C LEU A 187 -27.34 11.44 2.64
N ARG A 188 -26.78 11.17 3.83
CA ARG A 188 -27.26 11.75 5.11
C ARG A 188 -27.08 13.25 5.16
N ALA A 189 -25.93 13.76 4.74
CA ALA A 189 -25.66 15.20 4.67
C ALA A 189 -26.70 15.94 3.82
N HIS A 190 -27.18 15.29 2.76
CA HIS A 190 -28.22 15.85 1.86
C HIS A 190 -29.66 15.46 2.23
N GLY A 191 -29.90 15.02 3.46
CA GLY A 191 -31.26 14.87 4.02
C GLY A 191 -31.84 13.46 3.95
N HIS A 192 -31.07 12.45 3.56
CA HIS A 192 -31.53 11.06 3.65
C HIS A 192 -31.38 10.54 5.09
N THR A 193 -32.49 10.37 5.77
CA THR A 193 -32.53 9.63 7.04
C THR A 193 -32.51 8.13 6.72
N CYS A 194 -31.32 7.51 6.76
CA CYS A 194 -31.20 6.07 6.63
C CYS A 194 -32.10 5.37 7.63
N ILE A 195 -33.08 4.63 7.16
CA ILE A 195 -33.75 3.62 7.99
C ILE A 195 -32.66 2.58 8.28
N LYS A 196 -32.37 2.40 9.57
CA LYS A 196 -31.50 1.30 9.99
C LYS A 196 -32.24 0.02 9.57
N HIS A 197 -31.76 -0.63 8.50
CA HIS A 197 -32.13 -2.01 8.28
C HIS A 197 -31.61 -2.79 9.49
N GLU A 198 -32.52 -3.36 10.26
CA GLU A 198 -32.19 -4.45 11.18
C GLU A 198 -31.38 -5.48 10.37
N LYS A 199 -30.33 -5.97 10.97
CA LYS A 199 -29.35 -6.90 10.43
C LYS A 199 -30.04 -8.12 9.79
N ASP A 200 -30.28 -8.07 8.50
CA ASP A 200 -30.68 -9.23 7.70
C ASP A 200 -29.97 -9.15 6.34
N GLY A 201 -28.67 -9.27 6.38
CA GLY A 201 -27.77 -9.54 5.27
C GLY A 201 -26.40 -9.90 5.83
N PRO A 202 -25.66 -10.81 5.19
CA PRO A 202 -24.34 -11.15 5.67
C PRO A 202 -23.51 -9.87 5.74
N ASP A 203 -22.95 -9.62 6.92
CA ASP A 203 -21.90 -8.67 7.15
C ASP A 203 -20.79 -9.05 6.15
N TYR A 204 -20.65 -8.30 5.06
CA TYR A 204 -19.50 -8.43 4.17
C TYR A 204 -18.30 -7.83 4.88
N GLY A 205 -17.90 -8.47 5.99
CA GLY A 205 -16.58 -8.37 6.54
C GLY A 205 -15.59 -8.53 5.40
N GLY A 206 -14.49 -7.80 5.43
CA GLY A 206 -13.49 -7.81 4.36
C GLY A 206 -13.13 -9.22 3.89
N PRO A 207 -12.33 -9.38 2.84
CA PRO A 207 -12.14 -10.61 2.07
C PRO A 207 -11.76 -11.91 2.81
N ALA A 208 -11.79 -11.91 4.14
CA ALA A 208 -11.46 -13.06 5.00
C ALA A 208 -12.63 -14.02 5.32
N GLU A 209 -13.91 -13.72 5.01
CA GLU A 209 -15.03 -14.55 5.44
C GLU A 209 -15.89 -15.18 4.33
N VAL A 210 -15.41 -15.27 3.11
CA VAL A 210 -16.15 -15.94 2.00
C VAL A 210 -15.92 -17.47 1.96
N TYR A 211 -15.18 -18.05 2.90
CA TYR A 211 -14.99 -19.51 2.99
C TYR A 211 -15.78 -20.16 4.14
N GLY A 212 -17.11 -20.03 4.08
CA GLY A 212 -18.03 -20.89 4.82
C GLY A 212 -18.37 -22.13 4.00
N GLU A 213 -17.83 -23.26 4.41
CA GLU A 213 -18.25 -24.65 4.19
C GLU A 213 -19.14 -24.98 2.97
N ILE A 214 -18.54 -25.44 1.89
CA ILE A 214 -19.20 -26.36 0.96
C ILE A 214 -19.07 -27.75 1.57
N THR A 215 -19.93 -28.06 2.53
CA THR A 215 -20.17 -29.45 2.93
C THR A 215 -21.19 -30.08 1.98
N SER A 216 -20.76 -31.16 1.35
CA SER A 216 -21.59 -32.09 0.61
C SER A 216 -22.80 -32.55 1.46
N GLY A 217 -23.97 -32.02 1.19
CA GLY A 217 -25.23 -32.41 1.82
C GLY A 217 -26.34 -32.58 0.80
N SER A 218 -26.82 -33.78 0.69
CA SER A 218 -27.88 -34.29 -0.16
C SER A 218 -29.12 -33.39 -0.23
N PHE A 219 -29.62 -33.21 -1.44
CA PHE A 219 -30.98 -32.72 -1.70
C PHE A 219 -31.99 -33.62 -1.01
N ALA A 220 -32.76 -33.07 -0.10
CA ALA A 220 -34.02 -33.65 0.35
C ALA A 220 -35.06 -32.53 0.54
N ASP A 221 -36.15 -32.68 -0.21
CA ASP A 221 -37.38 -31.91 -0.16
C ASP A 221 -37.89 -31.73 1.26
N SER A 222 -38.12 -30.49 1.68
CA SER A 222 -39.29 -30.12 2.51
C SER A 222 -39.34 -28.60 2.64
N ALA A 223 -40.22 -27.96 1.90
CA ALA A 223 -40.61 -26.58 2.13
C ALA A 223 -41.53 -26.55 3.37
N PRO A 224 -41.29 -25.62 4.31
CA PRO A 224 -42.37 -25.14 5.16
C PRO A 224 -42.97 -23.87 4.54
N ASP A 225 -44.29 -23.86 4.46
CA ASP A 225 -45.10 -22.67 4.19
C ASP A 225 -44.76 -21.53 5.16
N ALA A 226 -44.07 -20.51 4.71
CA ALA A 226 -43.82 -19.29 5.46
C ALA A 226 -44.37 -18.10 4.66
N GLU A 227 -45.47 -17.61 5.13
CA GLU A 227 -46.07 -16.28 5.04
C GLU A 227 -45.67 -15.38 3.83
N VAL A 228 -46.46 -15.50 2.76
CA VAL A 228 -46.43 -14.68 1.53
C VAL A 228 -46.95 -13.23 1.77
N SER A 229 -47.32 -12.85 2.99
CA SER A 229 -48.04 -11.60 3.25
C SER A 229 -47.15 -10.35 3.56
N ASN A 230 -45.82 -10.49 3.75
CA ASN A 230 -44.96 -9.35 4.10
C ASN A 230 -44.07 -8.80 2.96
N ASN A 231 -43.98 -9.51 1.84
CA ASN A 231 -43.03 -9.11 0.78
C ASN A 231 -43.50 -7.88 -0.03
N ALA A 232 -44.81 -7.71 -0.24
CA ALA A 232 -45.33 -6.59 -1.04
C ALA A 232 -45.19 -5.23 -0.32
N GLU A 233 -45.44 -5.17 0.99
CA GLU A 233 -45.25 -3.90 1.77
C GLU A 233 -43.77 -3.56 1.95
N ILE A 234 -42.88 -4.54 1.99
CA ILE A 234 -41.43 -4.33 2.05
C ILE A 234 -40.92 -3.82 0.71
N ASP A 235 -41.41 -4.36 -0.40
CA ASP A 235 -41.03 -3.91 -1.75
C ASP A 235 -41.57 -2.51 -2.04
N ASP A 236 -42.78 -2.15 -1.63
CA ASP A 236 -43.31 -0.81 -1.80
C ASP A 236 -42.54 0.24 -0.99
N ARG A 237 -42.13 -0.04 0.25
CA ARG A 237 -41.27 0.84 1.05
C ARG A 237 -39.89 1.03 0.43
N ARG A 238 -39.28 -0.03 -0.08
CA ARG A 238 -37.99 0.05 -0.79
C ARG A 238 -38.08 0.90 -2.06
N LEU A 239 -39.22 0.82 -2.77
CA LEU A 239 -39.46 1.67 -3.95
C LEU A 239 -39.63 3.14 -3.58
N GLU A 240 -40.37 3.43 -2.51
CA GLU A 240 -40.51 4.82 -2.01
C GLU A 240 -39.19 5.41 -1.52
N GLU A 241 -38.36 4.64 -0.80
CA GLU A 241 -37.02 5.06 -0.37
C GLU A 241 -36.12 5.37 -1.57
N ARG A 242 -36.09 4.52 -2.59
CA ARG A 242 -35.34 4.75 -3.82
C ARG A 242 -35.73 6.06 -4.50
N GLU A 243 -37.02 6.36 -4.57
CA GLU A 243 -37.53 7.61 -5.18
C GLU A 243 -37.11 8.85 -4.35
N ILE A 244 -37.04 8.73 -3.01
CA ILE A 244 -36.57 9.79 -2.14
C ILE A 244 -35.07 10.01 -2.36
N VAL A 245 -34.29 8.93 -2.38
CA VAL A 245 -32.83 8.98 -2.61
C VAL A 245 -32.52 9.61 -3.97
N ARG A 246 -33.21 9.19 -5.03
CA ARG A 246 -33.01 9.72 -6.39
C ARG A 246 -33.16 11.24 -6.49
N LYS A 247 -34.00 11.85 -5.66
CA LYS A 247 -34.24 13.31 -5.68
C LYS A 247 -33.07 14.12 -5.11
N ILE A 248 -32.25 13.52 -4.27
CA ILE A 248 -31.11 14.18 -3.63
C ILE A 248 -29.78 13.85 -4.29
N LEU A 249 -29.72 12.80 -5.13
CA LEU A 249 -28.51 12.39 -5.80
C LEU A 249 -27.82 13.53 -6.56
N PRO A 250 -26.49 13.50 -6.65
CA PRO A 250 -25.74 14.35 -7.54
C PRO A 250 -25.82 13.82 -8.98
N ASP A 251 -25.34 14.59 -9.95
CA ASP A 251 -25.13 14.11 -11.32
C ASP A 251 -23.93 13.15 -11.38
N ALA A 252 -22.92 13.40 -10.52
CA ALA A 252 -21.72 12.56 -10.43
C ALA A 252 -21.12 12.55 -9.01
N ILE A 253 -20.43 11.46 -8.69
CA ILE A 253 -19.53 11.33 -7.53
C ILE A 253 -18.12 11.11 -8.06
N ILE A 254 -17.24 12.04 -7.81
CA ILE A 254 -15.83 11.95 -8.15
C ILE A 254 -15.08 11.43 -6.92
N CYS A 255 -14.41 10.29 -7.05
CA CYS A 255 -13.67 9.65 -5.98
C CYS A 255 -12.17 9.88 -6.16
N ALA A 256 -11.47 10.13 -5.05
CA ALA A 256 -10.04 10.37 -5.05
C ALA A 256 -9.21 9.14 -5.47
N ASN A 257 -9.79 7.91 -5.39
CA ASN A 257 -9.19 6.72 -5.96
C ASN A 257 -10.22 5.66 -6.36
N ASP A 258 -9.76 4.58 -6.99
CA ASP A 258 -10.60 3.49 -7.49
C ASP A 258 -11.22 2.63 -6.37
N ASN A 259 -10.57 2.49 -5.21
CA ASN A 259 -11.16 1.74 -4.11
C ASN A 259 -12.43 2.41 -3.59
N LEU A 260 -12.38 3.74 -3.45
CA LEU A 260 -13.53 4.54 -3.08
C LEU A 260 -14.64 4.40 -4.14
N ALA A 261 -14.28 4.51 -5.43
CA ALA A 261 -15.22 4.40 -6.53
C ALA A 261 -15.93 3.04 -6.58
N VAL A 262 -15.20 1.94 -6.41
CA VAL A 262 -15.76 0.59 -6.34
C VAL A 262 -16.66 0.45 -5.11
N GLY A 263 -16.26 1.00 -3.95
CA GLY A 263 -17.08 1.01 -2.73
C GLY A 263 -18.41 1.77 -2.92
N VAL A 264 -18.36 2.94 -3.55
CA VAL A 264 -19.56 3.74 -3.91
C VAL A 264 -20.48 2.93 -4.84
N CYS A 265 -19.95 2.33 -5.91
CA CYS A 265 -20.73 1.53 -6.85
C CYS A 265 -21.37 0.30 -6.17
N ASN A 266 -20.60 -0.39 -5.32
CA ASN A 266 -21.12 -1.54 -4.57
C ASN A 266 -22.26 -1.14 -3.64
N ARG A 267 -22.12 -0.02 -2.91
CA ARG A 267 -23.18 0.48 -2.04
C ARG A 267 -24.37 0.99 -2.81
N ALA A 268 -24.17 1.64 -3.95
CA ALA A 268 -25.26 2.08 -4.84
C ALA A 268 -26.11 0.89 -5.29
N GLU A 269 -25.48 -0.19 -5.74
CA GLU A 269 -26.16 -1.42 -6.13
C GLU A 269 -26.96 -2.02 -4.97
N ALA A 270 -26.41 -2.09 -3.77
CA ALA A 270 -27.11 -2.57 -2.58
C ALA A 270 -28.33 -1.69 -2.21
N LEU A 271 -28.29 -0.40 -2.53
CA LEU A 271 -29.43 0.54 -2.38
C LEU A 271 -30.39 0.48 -3.59
N GLY A 272 -30.12 -0.36 -4.59
CA GLY A 272 -30.88 -0.49 -5.82
C GLY A 272 -30.76 0.71 -6.75
N LEU A 273 -29.67 1.47 -6.64
CA LEU A 273 -29.29 2.54 -7.55
C LEU A 273 -28.41 2.00 -8.66
N SER A 274 -28.42 2.66 -9.80
CA SER A 274 -27.68 2.24 -11.00
C SER A 274 -26.66 3.27 -11.41
N VAL A 275 -25.40 2.86 -11.48
CA VAL A 275 -24.32 3.63 -12.08
C VAL A 275 -24.13 3.13 -13.53
N PRO A 276 -24.11 3.99 -14.56
CA PRO A 276 -24.12 5.46 -14.52
C PRO A 276 -25.51 6.11 -14.60
N ASN A 277 -26.62 5.34 -14.54
CA ASN A 277 -27.95 5.83 -14.92
C ASN A 277 -28.56 6.80 -13.87
N ASP A 278 -28.42 6.50 -12.58
CA ASP A 278 -28.93 7.38 -11.51
C ASP A 278 -27.92 8.50 -11.17
N PHE A 279 -26.62 8.17 -11.20
CA PHE A 279 -25.51 9.11 -11.10
C PHE A 279 -24.24 8.46 -11.66
N LYS A 280 -23.25 9.26 -11.98
CA LYS A 280 -21.98 8.79 -12.54
C LYS A 280 -20.92 8.68 -11.47
N VAL A 281 -19.91 7.81 -11.66
CA VAL A 281 -18.81 7.62 -10.73
C VAL A 281 -17.48 7.63 -11.46
N THR A 282 -16.48 8.30 -10.88
CA THR A 282 -15.10 8.23 -11.34
C THR A 282 -14.15 7.88 -10.20
N GLY A 283 -13.03 7.25 -10.52
CA GLY A 283 -11.95 6.90 -9.62
C GLY A 283 -10.62 7.49 -10.07
N PHE A 284 -9.52 6.92 -9.57
CA PHE A 284 -8.15 7.29 -9.84
C PHE A 284 -7.23 6.11 -9.52
N ASP A 285 -6.12 5.91 -10.21
CA ASP A 285 -5.06 4.90 -10.05
C ASP A 285 -5.07 3.76 -11.08
N ASN A 286 -6.20 3.47 -11.74
CA ASN A 286 -6.39 2.37 -12.68
C ASN A 286 -6.04 1.00 -12.08
N PHE A 287 -6.61 0.69 -10.93
CA PHE A 287 -6.45 -0.64 -10.33
C PHE A 287 -7.19 -1.71 -11.13
N ASP A 288 -6.64 -2.93 -11.18
CA ASP A 288 -7.25 -4.06 -11.88
C ASP A 288 -8.72 -4.27 -11.50
N LYS A 289 -9.05 -4.17 -10.20
CA LYS A 289 -10.44 -4.32 -9.74
C LYS A 289 -11.39 -3.28 -10.32
N ALA A 290 -10.94 -2.05 -10.54
CA ALA A 290 -11.74 -1.00 -11.17
C ALA A 290 -11.93 -1.27 -12.67
N ALA A 291 -10.91 -1.79 -13.33
CA ALA A 291 -10.94 -2.13 -14.74
C ALA A 291 -11.90 -3.32 -15.04
N TYR A 292 -12.09 -4.22 -14.09
CA TYR A 292 -12.94 -5.41 -14.25
C TYR A 292 -14.23 -5.40 -13.42
N TYR A 293 -14.49 -4.32 -12.69
CA TYR A 293 -15.78 -4.10 -12.00
C TYR A 293 -16.90 -3.86 -13.03
N THR A 294 -18.13 -4.02 -12.60
CA THR A 294 -19.32 -3.71 -13.42
C THR A 294 -20.21 -2.73 -12.66
N PRO A 295 -20.38 -1.49 -13.16
CA PRO A 295 -19.80 -0.91 -14.39
C PRO A 295 -18.29 -0.69 -14.26
N ARG A 296 -17.54 -0.82 -15.37
CA ARG A 296 -16.11 -0.51 -15.42
C ARG A 296 -15.88 0.94 -14.98
N ILE A 297 -14.94 1.14 -14.05
CA ILE A 297 -14.72 2.45 -13.44
C ILE A 297 -13.91 3.35 -14.39
N THR A 298 -14.43 4.54 -14.65
CA THR A 298 -13.69 5.66 -15.24
C THR A 298 -12.60 6.10 -14.29
N THR A 299 -11.34 6.20 -14.74
CA THR A 299 -10.20 6.36 -13.85
C THR A 299 -9.04 7.07 -14.51
N VAL A 300 -8.02 7.44 -13.73
CA VAL A 300 -6.73 7.95 -14.22
C VAL A 300 -5.68 6.86 -14.10
N SER A 301 -5.03 6.54 -15.21
CA SER A 301 -3.90 5.61 -15.22
C SER A 301 -2.60 6.35 -14.99
N ARG A 302 -1.78 5.81 -14.07
CA ARG A 302 -0.41 6.21 -13.83
C ARG A 302 0.50 4.98 -13.84
N ILE A 303 1.58 5.03 -14.62
CA ILE A 303 2.52 3.91 -14.74
C ILE A 303 3.66 4.15 -13.74
N ARG A 304 3.59 3.50 -12.59
CA ARG A 304 4.55 3.71 -11.47
C ARG A 304 5.96 3.28 -11.80
N GLU A 305 6.16 2.29 -12.66
CA GLU A 305 7.48 1.92 -13.17
C GLU A 305 8.18 3.08 -13.87
N LYS A 306 7.42 3.96 -14.54
CA LYS A 306 7.99 5.18 -15.15
C LYS A 306 8.49 6.16 -14.10
N ILE A 307 7.84 6.24 -12.92
CA ILE A 307 8.31 7.06 -11.81
C ILE A 307 9.68 6.56 -11.33
N GLY A 308 9.81 5.26 -11.11
CA GLY A 308 11.10 4.64 -10.76
C GLY A 308 12.17 4.85 -11.83
N ALA A 309 11.82 4.70 -13.12
CA ALA A 309 12.73 4.90 -14.23
C ALA A 309 13.19 6.37 -14.33
N ALA A 310 12.30 7.34 -14.12
CA ALA A 310 12.65 8.76 -14.09
C ALA A 310 13.57 9.10 -12.90
N ALA A 311 13.32 8.52 -11.74
CA ALA A 311 14.24 8.67 -10.59
C ALA A 311 15.65 8.14 -10.93
N ALA A 312 15.75 7.00 -11.61
CA ALA A 312 17.04 6.50 -12.08
C ALA A 312 17.70 7.46 -13.07
N GLU A 313 16.94 8.01 -14.00
CA GLU A 313 17.47 8.97 -15.00
C GLU A 313 17.99 10.25 -14.34
N ILE A 314 17.25 10.81 -13.37
CA ILE A 314 17.69 11.96 -12.59
C ILE A 314 19.00 11.62 -11.86
N MET A 315 19.07 10.47 -11.19
CA MET A 315 20.25 10.06 -10.45
C MET A 315 21.48 9.89 -11.36
N LEU A 316 21.30 9.25 -12.51
CA LEU A 316 22.36 9.10 -13.52
C LEU A 316 22.86 10.45 -14.03
N ASN A 317 21.95 11.41 -14.25
CA ASN A 317 22.31 12.77 -14.67
C ASN A 317 23.12 13.51 -13.59
N ILE A 318 22.71 13.40 -12.31
CA ILE A 318 23.45 14.00 -11.20
C ILE A 318 24.86 13.42 -11.13
N TRP A 319 25.02 12.11 -11.23
CA TRP A 319 26.35 11.47 -11.21
C TRP A 319 27.22 11.82 -12.41
N ALA A 320 26.61 12.14 -13.56
CA ALA A 320 27.33 12.66 -14.74
C ALA A 320 27.73 14.14 -14.60
N GLY A 321 27.38 14.79 -13.50
CA GLY A 321 27.67 16.22 -13.27
C GLY A 321 26.67 17.16 -13.95
N ASN A 322 25.55 16.64 -14.44
CA ASN A 322 24.47 17.45 -14.98
C ASN A 322 23.61 18.00 -13.82
N ASN A 323 22.83 19.02 -14.11
CA ASN A 323 21.87 19.60 -13.16
C ASN A 323 20.45 19.36 -13.70
N PRO A 324 19.81 18.19 -13.43
CA PRO A 324 18.46 17.92 -13.89
C PRO A 324 17.44 18.85 -13.21
N ASP A 325 16.26 18.96 -13.83
CA ASP A 325 15.16 19.73 -13.26
C ASP A 325 14.81 19.22 -11.85
N THR A 326 14.39 20.13 -10.98
CA THR A 326 14.03 19.80 -9.60
C THR A 326 12.71 19.06 -9.50
N SER A 327 11.85 19.12 -10.53
CA SER A 327 10.56 18.44 -10.60
C SER A 327 10.41 17.76 -11.95
N SER A 328 10.02 16.49 -11.92
CA SER A 328 9.75 15.67 -13.11
C SER A 328 8.37 15.05 -12.98
N TYR A 329 7.49 15.38 -13.92
CA TYR A 329 6.15 14.82 -13.98
C TYR A 329 6.07 13.74 -15.05
N ILE A 330 5.50 12.60 -14.67
CA ILE A 330 5.23 11.47 -15.56
C ILE A 330 3.83 11.62 -16.13
N ASP A 331 3.69 11.34 -17.43
CA ASP A 331 2.41 11.40 -18.10
C ASP A 331 1.36 10.51 -17.44
N TYR A 332 0.18 11.04 -17.30
CA TYR A 332 -1.03 10.30 -16.92
C TYR A 332 -1.94 10.10 -18.14
N ASN A 333 -2.94 9.23 -18.00
CA ASN A 333 -3.96 9.03 -19.01
C ASN A 333 -5.33 8.84 -18.37
N CYS A 334 -6.31 9.69 -18.72
CA CYS A 334 -7.70 9.50 -18.30
C CYS A 334 -8.33 8.37 -19.15
N ILE A 335 -8.96 7.41 -18.48
CA ILE A 335 -9.64 6.27 -19.09
C ILE A 335 -11.13 6.41 -18.80
N PHE A 336 -11.86 6.88 -19.81
CA PHE A 336 -13.30 7.09 -19.71
C PHE A 336 -14.06 5.82 -20.11
N THR A 337 -14.94 5.34 -19.23
CA THR A 337 -15.60 4.03 -19.36
C THR A 337 -17.06 4.06 -18.91
N GLU A 338 -17.61 2.88 -18.59
CA GLU A 338 -19.02 2.68 -18.31
C GLU A 338 -19.55 3.50 -17.12
N SER A 339 -18.75 3.66 -16.04
CA SER A 339 -19.23 4.32 -14.82
C SER A 339 -19.48 5.81 -14.95
N CYS A 340 -18.89 6.48 -15.94
CA CYS A 340 -19.24 7.86 -16.31
C CYS A 340 -20.30 7.93 -17.43
N GLY A 341 -20.62 6.81 -18.07
CA GLY A 341 -21.53 6.74 -19.20
C GLY A 341 -20.85 6.75 -20.57
N CYS A 342 -19.53 6.81 -20.62
CA CYS A 342 -18.77 6.55 -21.85
C CYS A 342 -18.71 5.05 -22.11
N GLY A 343 -18.81 4.62 -23.36
CA GLY A 343 -18.68 3.21 -23.70
C GLY A 343 -17.24 2.72 -23.54
N ALA A 344 -17.06 1.45 -23.16
CA ALA A 344 -15.73 0.85 -23.09
C ALA A 344 -15.26 0.44 -24.50
N ASP A 345 -14.28 1.14 -25.05
CA ASP A 345 -13.72 0.85 -26.39
C ASP A 345 -12.79 -0.37 -26.43
N ALA A 346 -12.31 -0.85 -25.29
CA ALA A 346 -11.36 -1.96 -25.25
C ALA A 346 -11.99 -3.24 -24.71
N MET A 347 -11.96 -4.31 -25.51
CA MET A 347 -12.26 -5.66 -25.01
C MET A 347 -11.17 -6.07 -24.02
N LEU A 348 -11.49 -6.05 -22.74
CA LEU A 348 -10.63 -6.62 -21.69
C LEU A 348 -10.62 -8.15 -21.84
N ASN A 349 -9.45 -8.75 -21.63
CA ASN A 349 -9.36 -10.22 -21.61
C ASN A 349 -9.81 -10.75 -20.24
N GLY A 350 -11.11 -10.81 -20.03
CA GLY A 350 -11.70 -11.31 -18.78
C GLY A 350 -11.29 -12.74 -18.42
N ARG A 351 -10.95 -13.58 -19.41
CA ARG A 351 -10.43 -14.93 -19.13
C ARG A 351 -9.02 -14.89 -18.54
N GLN A 352 -8.17 -14.00 -19.04
CA GLN A 352 -6.83 -13.83 -18.47
C GLN A 352 -6.90 -13.25 -17.08
N TYR A 353 -7.76 -12.24 -16.86
CA TYR A 353 -8.00 -11.69 -15.53
C TYR A 353 -8.49 -12.77 -14.53
N LEU A 354 -9.53 -13.53 -14.90
CA LEU A 354 -10.04 -14.61 -14.06
C LEU A 354 -8.97 -15.65 -13.73
N LYS A 355 -8.14 -16.01 -14.74
CA LYS A 355 -7.01 -16.91 -14.51
C LYS A 355 -6.02 -16.33 -13.51
N ASN A 356 -5.61 -15.07 -13.68
CA ASN A 356 -4.69 -14.39 -12.78
C ASN A 356 -5.28 -14.27 -11.37
N TYR A 357 -6.58 -13.95 -11.28
CA TYR A 357 -7.29 -13.88 -9.99
C TYR A 357 -7.30 -15.25 -9.27
N ILE A 358 -7.69 -16.33 -9.98
CA ILE A 358 -7.67 -17.68 -9.41
C ILE A 358 -6.27 -18.08 -8.97
N MET A 359 -5.25 -17.81 -9.80
CA MET A 359 -3.86 -18.09 -9.41
C MET A 359 -3.45 -17.29 -8.18
N GLY A 360 -3.85 -16.03 -8.08
CA GLY A 360 -3.60 -15.20 -6.89
C GLY A 360 -4.31 -15.72 -5.63
N VAL A 361 -5.50 -16.32 -5.76
CA VAL A 361 -6.20 -16.99 -4.63
C VAL A 361 -5.41 -18.23 -4.20
N VAL A 362 -5.05 -19.11 -5.15
CA VAL A 362 -4.25 -20.33 -4.85
C VAL A 362 -2.92 -19.98 -4.18
N GLU A 363 -2.23 -18.98 -4.72
CA GLU A 363 -0.96 -18.51 -4.13
C GLU A 363 -1.13 -17.97 -2.71
N ARG A 364 -2.25 -17.32 -2.42
CA ARG A 364 -2.57 -16.82 -1.07
C ARG A 364 -2.84 -17.96 -0.12
N GLU A 365 -3.61 -18.97 -0.54
CA GLU A 365 -3.83 -20.20 0.25
C GLU A 365 -2.52 -20.88 0.59
N GLU A 366 -1.59 -21.02 -0.38
CA GLU A 366 -0.25 -21.57 -0.14
C GLU A 366 0.56 -20.74 0.86
N ILE A 367 0.47 -19.40 0.79
CA ILE A 367 1.15 -18.50 1.73
C ILE A 367 0.54 -18.64 3.13
N ASP A 368 -0.78 -18.67 3.26
CA ASP A 368 -1.47 -18.81 4.54
C ASP A 368 -1.11 -20.16 5.20
N GLU A 369 -1.11 -21.25 4.46
CA GLU A 369 -0.65 -22.57 4.95
C GLU A 369 0.82 -22.53 5.38
N SER A 370 1.69 -21.95 4.56
CA SER A 370 3.13 -21.82 4.87
C SER A 370 3.35 -20.95 6.11
N THR A 371 2.55 -19.91 6.30
CA THR A 371 2.62 -19.03 7.47
C THR A 371 2.20 -19.78 8.74
N LEU A 372 1.10 -20.53 8.67
CA LEU A 372 0.66 -21.36 9.80
C LEU A 372 1.71 -22.38 10.20
N ASP A 373 2.32 -23.06 9.22
CA ASP A 373 3.41 -24.01 9.47
C ASP A 373 4.63 -23.31 10.08
N PHE A 374 4.98 -22.13 9.60
CA PHE A 374 6.07 -21.33 10.12
C PHE A 374 5.81 -20.89 11.57
N THR A 375 4.63 -20.34 11.86
CA THR A 375 4.21 -19.95 13.22
C THR A 375 4.27 -21.15 14.16
N HIS A 376 3.82 -22.33 13.68
CA HIS A 376 3.88 -23.55 14.46
C HIS A 376 5.33 -24.01 14.72
N LEU A 377 6.23 -23.87 13.73
CA LEU A 377 7.65 -24.17 13.91
C LEU A 377 8.29 -23.18 14.91
N LEU A 378 8.02 -21.89 14.80
CA LEU A 378 8.49 -20.85 15.72
C LEU A 378 8.07 -21.16 17.15
N SER A 379 6.80 -21.55 17.38
CA SER A 379 6.29 -21.86 18.71
C SER A 379 6.96 -23.07 19.39
N LYS A 380 7.69 -23.88 18.64
CA LYS A 380 8.46 -25.03 19.15
C LYS A 380 9.92 -24.71 19.44
N CYS A 381 10.43 -23.61 18.92
CA CYS A 381 11.80 -23.16 19.15
C CYS A 381 12.02 -22.88 20.63
N LYS A 382 13.07 -23.44 21.21
CA LYS A 382 13.42 -23.27 22.62
C LYS A 382 14.49 -22.21 22.84
N ASP A 383 15.24 -21.94 21.80
CA ASP A 383 16.32 -20.96 21.81
C ASP A 383 16.58 -20.44 20.39
N TYR A 384 17.42 -19.42 20.27
CA TYR A 384 17.74 -18.77 19.00
C TYR A 384 18.45 -19.70 17.99
N SER A 385 19.15 -20.73 18.46
CA SER A 385 19.83 -21.68 17.57
C SER A 385 18.84 -22.55 16.78
N GLU A 386 17.66 -22.78 17.34
CA GLU A 386 16.55 -23.47 16.67
C GLU A 386 15.74 -22.51 15.78
N LEU A 387 15.70 -21.20 16.10
CA LEU A 387 14.98 -20.18 15.34
C LEU A 387 15.54 -20.02 13.92
N TYR A 388 16.88 -19.93 13.77
CA TYR A 388 17.49 -19.62 12.49
C TYR A 388 17.23 -20.68 11.42
N PRO A 389 17.32 -21.99 11.67
CA PRO A 389 16.92 -23.01 10.72
C PRO A 389 15.46 -22.93 10.29
N CYS A 390 14.55 -22.51 11.17
CA CYS A 390 13.15 -22.30 10.83
C CYS A 390 12.97 -21.16 9.84
N VAL A 391 13.59 -20.02 10.12
CA VAL A 391 13.57 -18.87 9.22
C VAL A 391 14.23 -19.21 7.88
N GLN A 392 15.36 -19.91 7.89
CA GLN A 392 16.04 -20.36 6.68
C GLN A 392 15.15 -21.26 5.81
N SER A 393 14.40 -22.19 6.41
CA SER A 393 13.51 -23.07 5.66
C SER A 393 12.43 -22.33 4.91
N SER A 394 11.92 -21.24 5.50
CA SER A 394 10.93 -20.36 4.89
C SER A 394 11.50 -19.51 3.75
N TYR A 395 12.77 -19.10 3.83
CA TYR A 395 13.45 -18.33 2.79
C TYR A 395 14.09 -19.20 1.69
N SER A 396 14.37 -20.47 1.93
CA SER A 396 14.95 -21.37 0.92
C SER A 396 14.06 -21.52 -0.32
N GLN A 397 12.76 -21.34 -0.16
CA GLN A 397 11.79 -21.33 -1.27
C GLN A 397 11.86 -20.04 -2.11
N ALA A 398 12.50 -18.99 -1.60
CA ALA A 398 12.47 -17.65 -2.19
C ALA A 398 13.68 -17.34 -3.08
N GLU A 399 14.54 -18.31 -3.36
CA GLU A 399 15.76 -18.19 -4.21
C GLU A 399 16.70 -17.01 -3.81
N CYS A 400 16.68 -16.59 -2.53
CA CYS A 400 17.54 -15.52 -2.04
C CYS A 400 19.00 -15.92 -2.11
N LYS A 401 19.85 -15.11 -2.76
CA LYS A 401 21.29 -15.40 -2.89
C LYS A 401 22.02 -15.11 -1.58
N LYS A 402 21.68 -13.99 -0.93
CA LYS A 402 22.24 -13.61 0.36
C LYS A 402 21.12 -13.37 1.36
N CYS A 403 21.37 -13.79 2.59
CA CYS A 403 20.54 -13.47 3.74
C CYS A 403 21.45 -13.21 4.95
N VAL A 404 21.19 -12.14 5.69
CA VAL A 404 21.86 -11.86 6.95
C VAL A 404 20.84 -11.46 8.00
N MET A 405 20.98 -12.00 9.21
CA MET A 405 20.24 -11.56 10.37
C MET A 405 21.21 -11.05 11.43
N VAL A 406 20.91 -9.87 11.94
CA VAL A 406 21.72 -9.17 12.91
C VAL A 406 20.82 -8.77 14.06
N VAL A 407 21.21 -9.09 15.29
CA VAL A 407 20.43 -8.77 16.49
C VAL A 407 21.29 -8.11 17.54
N ASP A 408 20.65 -7.48 18.52
CA ASP A 408 21.32 -6.99 19.73
C ASP A 408 22.06 -8.13 20.42
N ARG A 409 23.31 -7.92 20.73
CA ARG A 409 24.17 -8.91 21.39
C ARG A 409 23.62 -9.39 22.74
N SER A 410 22.91 -8.53 23.46
CA SER A 410 22.29 -8.90 24.73
C SER A 410 21.27 -10.03 24.60
N LEU A 411 20.56 -10.10 23.46
CA LEU A 411 19.62 -11.19 23.17
C LEU A 411 20.34 -12.53 23.03
N VAL A 412 21.55 -12.52 22.47
CA VAL A 412 22.37 -13.74 22.32
C VAL A 412 22.97 -14.16 23.66
N GLU A 413 23.45 -13.20 24.48
CA GLU A 413 24.09 -13.44 25.79
C GLU A 413 23.08 -13.95 26.83
N MET A 414 21.80 -13.63 26.70
CA MET A 414 20.73 -14.13 27.59
C MET A 414 20.45 -15.63 27.46
N GLY A 415 21.00 -16.29 26.44
CA GLY A 415 21.04 -17.74 26.23
C GLY A 415 19.76 -18.49 26.57
N GLY A 416 18.88 -18.73 25.64
CA GLY A 416 17.76 -19.69 25.71
C GLY A 416 16.66 -19.47 26.75
N ALA A 417 16.94 -18.79 27.85
CA ALA A 417 15.93 -18.19 28.71
C ALA A 417 15.63 -16.81 28.12
N GLY A 418 14.84 -16.77 27.06
CA GLY A 418 14.36 -15.51 26.51
C GLY A 418 13.89 -14.61 27.64
N PRO A 419 14.09 -13.30 27.57
CA PRO A 419 13.50 -12.40 28.57
C PRO A 419 12.01 -12.77 28.64
N THR A 420 11.53 -13.03 29.85
CA THR A 420 10.08 -12.97 30.02
C THR A 420 9.63 -11.67 29.41
N LEU A 421 8.48 -11.63 28.73
CA LEU A 421 7.95 -10.41 28.11
C LEU A 421 8.18 -9.17 29.01
N SER A 422 8.15 -9.30 30.33
CA SER A 422 8.45 -8.24 31.28
C SER A 422 9.92 -7.77 31.30
N ALA A 423 10.89 -8.61 30.99
CA ALA A 423 12.29 -8.21 30.94
C ALA A 423 12.67 -7.57 29.58
N ALA A 424 11.99 -7.93 28.50
CA ALA A 424 12.12 -7.26 27.19
C ALA A 424 11.57 -5.82 27.22
N TYR A 425 10.66 -5.54 28.16
CA TYR A 425 10.13 -4.19 28.43
C TYR A 425 10.94 -3.40 29.47
N ASP A 426 12.03 -3.98 30.03
CA ASP A 426 12.87 -3.24 30.96
C ASP A 426 13.58 -2.10 30.22
N GLU A 427 13.38 -0.86 30.67
CA GLU A 427 13.70 0.38 29.96
C GLU A 427 15.19 0.50 29.57
N ASP A 428 16.07 -0.27 30.19
CA ASP A 428 17.52 -0.16 30.03
C ASP A 428 18.13 -1.15 29.00
N VAL A 429 17.36 -2.11 28.46
CA VAL A 429 17.94 -3.18 27.63
C VAL A 429 18.00 -2.81 26.15
N PHE A 430 17.02 -2.10 25.61
CA PHE A 430 16.95 -1.76 24.20
C PHE A 430 16.86 -0.25 23.95
N ALA A 431 17.45 0.23 22.87
CA ALA A 431 17.35 1.62 22.47
C ALA A 431 15.91 1.91 21.99
N VAL A 432 15.27 2.91 22.60
CA VAL A 432 13.95 3.39 22.18
C VAL A 432 14.01 4.04 20.78
N LYS A 433 15.17 4.53 20.38
CA LYS A 433 15.38 5.16 19.10
C LYS A 433 16.71 4.76 18.49
N GLY A 434 16.68 4.30 17.25
CA GLY A 434 17.87 3.83 16.55
C GLY A 434 18.23 2.38 16.87
N TYR A 435 19.41 1.95 16.49
CA TYR A 435 19.90 0.60 16.67
C TYR A 435 20.90 0.48 17.80
N PRO A 436 20.96 -0.68 18.47
CA PRO A 436 21.93 -0.94 19.54
C PRO A 436 23.37 -0.78 19.04
N GLN A 437 24.26 -0.30 19.92
CA GLN A 437 25.68 -0.14 19.59
C GLN A 437 26.43 -1.46 19.46
N ARG A 438 25.92 -2.53 20.08
CA ARG A 438 26.51 -3.86 20.08
C ARG A 438 25.58 -4.85 19.43
N MET A 439 25.77 -5.07 18.14
CA MET A 439 25.00 -6.00 17.36
C MET A 439 25.85 -7.19 16.90
N GLN A 440 25.22 -8.35 16.79
CA GLN A 440 25.86 -9.61 16.41
C GLN A 440 25.13 -10.22 15.21
N ILE A 441 25.91 -10.73 14.27
CA ILE A 441 25.40 -11.54 13.16
C ILE A 441 25.08 -12.93 13.72
N VAL A 442 23.82 -13.32 13.60
CA VAL A 442 23.32 -14.60 14.14
C VAL A 442 22.98 -15.58 13.02
N TYR A 443 22.84 -15.08 11.81
CA TYR A 443 22.66 -15.89 10.63
C TYR A 443 23.30 -15.24 9.41
N ARG A 444 23.98 -16.04 8.58
CA ARG A 444 24.53 -15.61 7.29
C ARG A 444 24.38 -16.72 6.24
N GLN A 445 23.92 -16.35 5.07
CA GLN A 445 23.86 -17.19 3.87
C GLN A 445 24.43 -16.41 2.69
N GLY A 446 25.28 -17.03 1.87
CA GLY A 446 25.87 -16.38 0.69
C GLY A 446 26.84 -15.24 1.01
N ILE A 447 27.19 -15.03 2.27
CA ILE A 447 28.15 -14.04 2.76
C ILE A 447 29.34 -14.77 3.35
N ALA A 448 30.56 -14.26 3.10
CA ALA A 448 31.78 -14.90 3.61
C ALA A 448 31.77 -14.94 5.16
N ASP A 449 32.13 -16.08 5.69
CA ASP A 449 32.34 -16.28 7.12
C ASP A 449 33.83 -16.10 7.42
N ASP A 450 34.17 -14.99 8.10
CA ASP A 450 35.51 -14.67 8.53
C ASP A 450 35.80 -15.11 9.98
N GLY A 451 34.79 -15.72 10.63
CA GLY A 451 34.86 -16.16 12.02
C GLY A 451 34.59 -15.04 13.05
N ASP A 452 34.29 -13.81 12.61
CA ASP A 452 33.82 -12.72 13.48
C ASP A 452 32.32 -12.49 13.28
N ASP A 453 31.54 -12.79 14.31
CA ASP A 453 30.09 -12.56 14.32
C ASP A 453 29.69 -11.15 14.77
N THR A 454 30.66 -10.27 15.05
CA THR A 454 30.38 -8.90 15.45
C THR A 454 29.90 -8.10 14.24
N TYR A 455 28.73 -7.50 14.31
CA TYR A 455 28.29 -6.55 13.28
C TYR A 455 28.94 -5.19 13.50
N HIS A 456 29.74 -4.76 12.55
CA HIS A 456 30.42 -3.47 12.61
C HIS A 456 29.71 -2.39 11.78
N SER A 457 29.35 -2.74 10.55
CA SER A 457 28.70 -1.84 9.60
C SER A 457 28.05 -2.62 8.45
N MET A 458 27.16 -1.95 7.72
CA MET A 458 26.51 -2.53 6.55
C MET A 458 27.52 -2.83 5.43
N PHE A 459 28.55 -2.02 5.29
CA PHE A 459 29.63 -2.20 4.33
C PHE A 459 30.95 -2.43 5.06
N PRO A 460 31.80 -3.37 4.63
CA PRO A 460 31.73 -4.15 3.38
C PRO A 460 30.84 -5.42 3.43
N LEU A 461 30.13 -5.71 4.52
CA LEU A 461 29.35 -6.95 4.68
C LEU A 461 28.41 -7.24 3.49
N LEU A 462 27.77 -6.20 2.96
CA LEU A 462 26.82 -6.29 1.83
C LEU A 462 27.39 -5.69 0.54
N ASP A 463 28.70 -5.52 0.45
CA ASP A 463 29.33 -5.11 -0.82
C ASP A 463 29.32 -6.30 -1.81
N ASP A 464 29.03 -5.98 -3.05
CA ASP A 464 29.14 -6.88 -4.19
C ASP A 464 30.18 -6.38 -5.19
N GLU A 465 30.82 -7.29 -5.89
CA GLU A 465 31.75 -6.92 -6.95
C GLU A 465 31.04 -6.37 -8.21
N VAL A 466 29.76 -6.69 -8.38
CA VAL A 466 28.95 -6.33 -9.54
C VAL A 466 27.60 -5.76 -9.08
N GLY A 467 27.19 -4.62 -9.65
CA GLY A 467 25.87 -4.02 -9.41
C GLY A 467 24.74 -4.75 -10.10
N GLY A 468 23.54 -4.27 -9.88
CA GLY A 468 22.30 -4.82 -10.42
C GLY A 468 21.49 -5.60 -9.40
N ASN A 469 21.88 -5.57 -8.12
CA ASN A 469 21.23 -6.26 -7.03
C ASN A 469 20.30 -5.34 -6.23
N ILE A 470 19.25 -5.91 -5.65
CA ILE A 470 18.37 -5.27 -4.68
C ILE A 470 18.54 -5.96 -3.34
N PHE A 471 18.83 -5.16 -2.32
CA PHE A 471 18.87 -5.59 -0.93
C PHE A 471 17.64 -5.07 -0.20
N LEU A 472 16.94 -5.95 0.47
CA LEU A 472 15.72 -5.67 1.19
C LEU A 472 15.93 -5.81 2.67
N PHE A 473 15.65 -4.75 3.43
CA PHE A 473 15.80 -4.70 4.88
C PHE A 473 14.44 -4.67 5.57
N ALA A 474 14.34 -5.40 6.69
CA ALA A 474 13.22 -5.30 7.62
C ALA A 474 13.73 -5.30 9.07
N PRO A 475 13.08 -4.56 9.98
CA PRO A 475 13.48 -4.49 11.36
C PRO A 475 13.09 -5.74 12.14
N PHE A 476 13.87 -6.07 13.17
CA PHE A 476 13.44 -6.82 14.35
C PHE A 476 13.22 -5.84 15.49
N HIS A 477 12.10 -5.93 16.17
CA HIS A 477 11.77 -5.00 17.26
C HIS A 477 10.83 -5.62 18.30
N PHE A 478 10.79 -5.02 19.48
CA PHE A 478 9.83 -5.30 20.55
C PHE A 478 9.09 -3.99 20.89
N GLY A 479 7.82 -3.91 20.53
CA GLY A 479 7.12 -2.63 20.58
C GLY A 479 7.89 -1.57 19.79
N GLU A 480 8.19 -0.43 20.42
CA GLU A 480 8.93 0.68 19.79
C GLU A 480 10.48 0.49 19.75
N LYS A 481 11.02 -0.55 20.37
CA LYS A 481 12.46 -0.72 20.58
C LYS A 481 13.07 -1.61 19.49
N ALA A 482 14.13 -1.13 18.80
CA ALA A 482 14.84 -1.90 17.81
C ALA A 482 15.66 -3.03 18.46
N ALA A 483 15.51 -4.24 17.97
CA ALA A 483 16.23 -5.43 18.42
C ALA A 483 17.26 -5.94 17.40
N GLY A 484 17.12 -5.53 16.13
CA GLY A 484 17.99 -5.97 15.07
C GLY A 484 17.37 -5.75 13.69
N PHE A 485 17.89 -6.43 12.69
CA PHE A 485 17.35 -6.40 11.34
C PHE A 485 17.64 -7.68 10.56
N CYS A 486 16.85 -7.92 9.54
CA CYS A 486 17.11 -8.92 8.51
C CYS A 486 17.34 -8.22 7.17
N CYS A 487 18.28 -8.73 6.39
CA CYS A 487 18.52 -8.28 5.01
C CYS A 487 18.56 -9.49 4.08
N VAL A 488 17.87 -9.38 2.92
CA VAL A 488 17.91 -10.38 1.85
C VAL A 488 18.26 -9.74 0.51
N GLU A 489 19.07 -10.43 -0.30
CA GLU A 489 19.42 -10.01 -1.66
C GLU A 489 18.46 -10.61 -2.67
N ASN A 490 17.97 -9.75 -3.59
CA ASN A 490 17.09 -10.13 -4.72
C ASN A 490 15.81 -10.86 -4.32
N GLY A 491 15.27 -10.48 -3.16
CA GLY A 491 14.05 -11.05 -2.62
C GLY A 491 12.75 -10.61 -3.33
N TYR A 492 12.77 -10.43 -4.68
CA TYR A 492 11.59 -10.02 -5.45
C TYR A 492 10.38 -10.91 -5.25
N TYR A 493 10.59 -12.22 -5.19
CA TYR A 493 9.53 -13.17 -4.95
C TYR A 493 8.87 -12.95 -3.58
N LEU A 494 9.68 -12.67 -2.57
CA LEU A 494 9.20 -12.38 -1.22
C LEU A 494 8.35 -11.11 -1.19
N MET A 495 8.76 -10.09 -1.97
CA MET A 495 8.02 -8.84 -2.10
C MET A 495 6.70 -9.05 -2.85
N ASP A 496 6.74 -9.71 -3.99
CA ASP A 496 5.59 -9.94 -4.86
C ASP A 496 4.49 -10.76 -4.16
N LYS A 497 4.87 -11.76 -3.40
CA LYS A 497 3.94 -12.66 -2.68
C LYS A 497 3.54 -12.16 -1.30
N GLN A 498 3.99 -10.98 -0.86
CA GLN A 498 3.79 -10.45 0.49
C GLN A 498 4.33 -11.38 1.61
N LEU A 499 5.07 -12.40 1.23
CA LEU A 499 5.61 -13.39 2.16
C LEU A 499 6.60 -12.77 3.14
N TRP A 500 7.37 -11.78 2.68
CA TRP A 500 8.33 -11.08 3.50
C TRP A 500 7.69 -10.39 4.71
N SER A 501 6.68 -9.57 4.47
CA SER A 501 5.99 -8.83 5.54
C SER A 501 5.30 -9.77 6.51
N THR A 502 4.74 -10.87 6.01
CA THR A 502 4.07 -11.87 6.85
C THR A 502 5.08 -12.58 7.74
N VAL A 503 6.18 -13.10 7.18
CA VAL A 503 7.24 -13.77 7.95
C VAL A 503 7.86 -12.82 8.98
N MET A 504 8.15 -11.57 8.61
CA MET A 504 8.74 -10.59 9.53
C MET A 504 7.77 -10.19 10.64
N SER A 505 6.48 -10.07 10.35
CA SER A 505 5.45 -9.82 11.36
C SER A 505 5.38 -10.95 12.40
N GLU A 506 5.43 -12.21 11.95
CA GLU A 506 5.44 -13.37 12.85
C GLU A 506 6.72 -13.47 13.71
N VAL A 507 7.86 -13.02 13.18
CA VAL A 507 9.11 -12.99 13.95
C VAL A 507 9.11 -11.88 15.00
N ASN A 508 8.40 -10.77 14.75
CA ASN A 508 8.31 -9.63 15.67
C ASN A 508 7.24 -9.79 16.77
N VAL A 509 6.44 -10.85 16.74
CA VAL A 509 5.47 -11.21 17.79
C VAL A 509 6.07 -12.23 18.75
#